data_3b1cc61fbdc6f6df7675c9871f4e17f1
#
_entry.id   3b1cc61fbdc6f6df7675c9871f4e17f1
#
_cell.length_a   1.000
_cell.length_b   1.000
_cell.length_c   1.000
_cell.angle_alpha   90.00
_cell.angle_beta   90.00
_cell.angle_gamma   90.00
#
_symmetry.space_group_name_H-M   'P 1'
#
loop_
_entity.id
_entity.type
_entity.pdbx_description
1 polymer ?
#
loop_
_entity_poly.entity_id
_entity_poly.type
_entity_poly.pdbx_seq_one_letter_code
_entity_poly.pdbx_strand_id
1 'polypeptide(L)'
;MACRFTTRRAMDTLTLTRPDDCHLHLRDGPALAAVLGDTARRFARAVVMPNLRPPLSTVAAVLAYRQRILAALPAGLDFTPLLTLYLTEATPAQELSAARAAGIVGVKLYPAGATTHSDAGVRRVEAIYPALETMQALDLPLLVHGEVTDPTVDVFDREAVFIDRHLAPLVARFPALRVVLEHVTTREGVDFVRAARPGVAASITPQHLSMNRGALFEGGLRPHHYCLPVLKREPHRAAVLEAAISGDARFFLGTDSAPHPRGEKQSACGCAGIYSAHAGIELYAEAFEAAGALGRLQAFASHHGADFYRLPRNTGTLTLRRQPMPVPDSLPFGDDVLVPLRAGGQIGWQVVD
;
A
#
# COMPACT_ATOMS: atom_id res chain seq x y z
N MET A 1 28.40 12.68 -42.21
CA MET A 1 27.83 13.40 -41.05
C MET A 1 27.49 12.33 -40.00
N ALA A 2 28.39 12.08 -39.03
CA ALA A 2 28.20 11.01 -38.03
C ALA A 2 27.36 11.56 -36.89
N CYS A 3 26.17 10.99 -36.72
CA CYS A 3 25.28 11.30 -35.62
C CYS A 3 25.92 10.72 -34.34
N ARG A 4 26.45 11.58 -33.47
CA ARG A 4 26.93 11.18 -32.14
C ARG A 4 25.71 10.93 -31.27
N PHE A 5 25.38 9.65 -31.05
CA PHE A 5 24.50 9.24 -29.98
C PHE A 5 25.24 9.53 -28.67
N THR A 6 24.87 10.61 -27.99
CA THR A 6 25.25 10.83 -26.59
C THR A 6 24.50 9.80 -25.76
N THR A 7 25.18 8.70 -25.42
CA THR A 7 24.72 7.79 -24.37
C THR A 7 24.58 8.61 -23.08
N ARG A 8 23.34 8.84 -22.63
CA ARG A 8 23.07 9.35 -21.29
C ARG A 8 23.78 8.39 -20.33
N ARG A 9 24.79 8.90 -19.61
CA ARG A 9 25.45 8.14 -18.55
C ARG A 9 24.36 7.70 -17.58
N ALA A 10 24.17 6.40 -17.40
CA ALA A 10 23.23 5.87 -16.45
C ALA A 10 23.57 6.41 -15.05
N MET A 11 22.56 6.83 -14.31
CA MET A 11 22.76 7.35 -12.96
C MET A 11 23.08 6.16 -12.04
N ASP A 12 24.28 6.12 -11.49
CA ASP A 12 24.73 5.01 -10.63
C ASP A 12 24.21 5.12 -9.19
N THR A 13 23.79 6.32 -8.79
CA THR A 13 23.20 6.60 -7.48
C THR A 13 21.98 7.50 -7.62
N LEU A 14 21.00 7.30 -6.76
CA LEU A 14 19.79 8.14 -6.65
C LEU A 14 19.56 8.47 -5.18
N THR A 15 19.71 9.74 -4.81
CA THR A 15 19.35 10.22 -3.47
C THR A 15 17.97 10.86 -3.50
N LEU A 16 17.11 10.43 -2.57
CA LEU A 16 15.74 10.91 -2.40
C LEU A 16 15.57 11.51 -1.01
N THR A 17 14.64 12.44 -0.85
CA THR A 17 14.04 12.66 0.49
C THR A 17 13.55 11.31 1.02
N ARG A 18 13.86 10.97 2.26
CA ARG A 18 13.49 9.67 2.83
C ARG A 18 11.99 9.42 2.66
N PRO A 19 11.57 8.33 1.98
CA PRO A 19 10.20 8.13 1.56
C PRO A 19 9.27 7.74 2.73
N ASP A 20 7.96 7.86 2.48
CA ASP A 20 6.90 7.32 3.32
C ASP A 20 6.24 6.14 2.60
N ASP A 21 5.88 5.09 3.35
CA ASP A 21 5.01 4.04 2.85
C ASP A 21 3.56 4.33 3.27
N CYS A 22 2.71 4.68 2.32
CA CYS A 22 1.33 5.06 2.63
C CYS A 22 0.37 3.88 2.79
N HIS A 23 0.86 2.62 2.73
CA HIS A 23 0.04 1.43 2.95
C HIS A 23 0.89 0.19 3.20
N LEU A 24 0.86 -0.37 4.39
CA LEU A 24 1.48 -1.66 4.68
C LEU A 24 0.85 -2.40 5.87
N HIS A 25 1.18 -3.71 5.97
CA HIS A 25 0.77 -4.58 7.05
C HIS A 25 2.00 -5.05 7.84
N LEU A 26 2.07 -4.70 9.12
CA LEU A 26 3.19 -5.13 9.99
C LEU A 26 2.88 -6.41 10.78
N ARG A 27 1.61 -6.86 10.80
CA ARG A 27 1.15 -7.97 11.66
C ARG A 27 1.39 -7.67 13.15
N ASP A 28 1.50 -8.69 14.01
CA ASP A 28 1.72 -8.54 15.44
C ASP A 28 2.63 -9.66 15.98
N GLY A 29 3.11 -9.53 17.22
CA GLY A 29 3.95 -10.52 17.88
C GLY A 29 5.25 -10.85 17.12
N PRO A 30 5.63 -12.13 17.01
CA PRO A 30 6.87 -12.54 16.31
C PRO A 30 6.92 -12.11 14.84
N ALA A 31 5.77 -12.08 14.17
CA ALA A 31 5.66 -11.63 12.77
C ALA A 31 6.01 -10.14 12.61
N LEU A 32 5.58 -9.29 13.55
CA LEU A 32 5.94 -7.87 13.59
C LEU A 32 7.46 -7.70 13.70
N ALA A 33 8.09 -8.39 14.63
CA ALA A 33 9.53 -8.31 14.83
C ALA A 33 10.33 -8.74 13.59
N ALA A 34 9.82 -9.71 12.83
CA ALA A 34 10.46 -10.22 11.63
C ALA A 34 10.48 -9.21 10.47
N VAL A 35 9.47 -8.35 10.33
CA VAL A 35 9.30 -7.50 9.14
C VAL A 35 9.56 -6.00 9.38
N LEU A 36 9.47 -5.54 10.63
CA LEU A 36 9.57 -4.13 10.96
C LEU A 36 10.90 -3.51 10.54
N GLY A 37 12.00 -4.24 10.71
CA GLY A 37 13.34 -3.77 10.35
C GLY A 37 13.50 -3.46 8.87
N ASP A 38 12.88 -4.25 7.99
CA ASP A 38 12.94 -4.02 6.55
C ASP A 38 12.24 -2.74 6.14
N THR A 39 11.06 -2.49 6.70
CA THR A 39 10.31 -1.23 6.51
C THR A 39 11.08 -0.03 7.08
N ALA A 40 11.53 -0.13 8.35
CA ALA A 40 12.17 0.98 9.04
C ALA A 40 13.53 1.42 8.44
N ARG A 41 14.22 0.53 7.73
CA ARG A 41 15.44 0.90 6.98
C ARG A 41 15.16 1.75 5.76
N ARG A 42 13.98 1.59 5.13
CA ARG A 42 13.64 2.20 3.83
C ARG A 42 12.76 3.42 3.95
N PHE A 43 11.86 3.40 4.92
CA PHE A 43 10.83 4.43 5.09
C PHE A 43 11.00 5.18 6.40
N ALA A 44 10.78 6.49 6.39
CA ALA A 44 10.75 7.29 7.60
C ALA A 44 9.48 7.04 8.41
N ARG A 45 8.37 6.87 7.68
CA ARG A 45 7.03 6.66 8.24
C ARG A 45 6.28 5.63 7.40
N ALA A 46 5.30 4.98 8.02
CA ALA A 46 4.37 4.17 7.26
C ALA A 46 2.94 4.23 7.81
N VAL A 47 1.96 4.25 6.90
CA VAL A 47 0.53 4.13 7.22
C VAL A 47 0.21 2.66 7.43
N VAL A 48 0.06 2.27 8.70
CA VAL A 48 -0.08 0.88 9.11
C VAL A 48 -1.55 0.48 9.12
N MET A 49 -1.88 -0.58 8.39
CA MET A 49 -3.24 -1.09 8.25
C MET A 49 -3.73 -1.81 9.52
N PRO A 50 -5.04 -1.67 9.85
CA PRO A 50 -5.58 -2.05 11.14
C PRO A 50 -6.18 -3.47 11.20
N ASN A 51 -6.08 -4.28 10.13
CA ASN A 51 -6.72 -5.60 10.02
C ASN A 51 -5.93 -6.71 10.72
N LEU A 52 -5.74 -6.57 12.01
CA LEU A 52 -5.23 -7.61 12.90
C LEU A 52 -6.34 -8.58 13.36
N ARG A 53 -6.01 -9.51 14.21
CA ARG A 53 -6.96 -10.38 14.91
C ARG A 53 -6.78 -10.21 16.43
N PRO A 54 -7.74 -9.55 17.13
CA PRO A 54 -8.92 -8.83 16.59
C PRO A 54 -8.53 -7.56 15.81
N PRO A 55 -9.43 -7.00 14.96
CA PRO A 55 -9.16 -5.77 14.22
C PRO A 55 -9.07 -4.56 15.16
N LEU A 56 -8.28 -3.57 14.79
CA LEU A 56 -8.07 -2.35 15.58
C LEU A 56 -9.25 -1.38 15.38
N SER A 57 -10.41 -1.70 15.93
CA SER A 57 -11.65 -0.94 15.78
C SER A 57 -11.86 0.12 16.89
N THR A 58 -10.94 0.23 17.85
CA THR A 58 -10.97 1.25 18.92
C THR A 58 -9.63 1.97 19.02
N VAL A 59 -9.66 3.24 19.44
CA VAL A 59 -8.47 4.05 19.67
C VAL A 59 -7.54 3.42 20.71
N ALA A 60 -8.10 2.84 21.76
CA ALA A 60 -7.31 2.13 22.77
C ALA A 60 -6.50 0.98 22.17
N ALA A 61 -7.12 0.17 21.30
CA ALA A 61 -6.44 -0.93 20.60
C ALA A 61 -5.35 -0.41 19.65
N VAL A 62 -5.64 0.66 18.91
CA VAL A 62 -4.67 1.30 18.00
C VAL A 62 -3.45 1.83 18.77
N LEU A 63 -3.66 2.53 19.89
CA LEU A 63 -2.57 3.06 20.70
C LEU A 63 -1.75 1.94 21.37
N ALA A 64 -2.39 0.88 21.83
CA ALA A 64 -1.69 -0.29 22.35
C ALA A 64 -0.84 -0.98 21.27
N TYR A 65 -1.33 -1.04 20.04
CA TYR A 65 -0.56 -1.56 18.90
C TYR A 65 0.63 -0.66 18.55
N ARG A 66 0.45 0.67 18.59
CA ARG A 66 1.57 1.61 18.42
C ARG A 66 2.71 1.33 19.40
N GLN A 67 2.38 1.07 20.67
CA GLN A 67 3.41 0.75 21.67
C GLN A 67 4.15 -0.55 21.35
N ARG A 68 3.44 -1.59 20.87
CA ARG A 68 4.06 -2.83 20.43
C ARG A 68 5.01 -2.64 19.24
N ILE A 69 4.61 -1.83 18.26
CA ILE A 69 5.49 -1.49 17.10
C ILE A 69 6.75 -0.79 17.59
N LEU A 70 6.61 0.23 18.44
CA LEU A 70 7.75 0.99 18.95
C LEU A 70 8.69 0.12 19.82
N ALA A 71 8.13 -0.79 20.60
CA ALA A 71 8.92 -1.74 21.41
C ALA A 71 9.67 -2.78 20.56
N ALA A 72 9.13 -3.13 19.38
CA ALA A 72 9.75 -4.08 18.46
C ALA A 72 10.74 -3.43 17.47
N LEU A 73 10.85 -2.10 17.46
CA LEU A 73 11.72 -1.39 16.53
C LEU A 73 13.19 -1.71 16.84
N PRO A 74 13.96 -2.19 15.85
CA PRO A 74 15.37 -2.48 16.05
C PRO A 74 16.15 -1.23 16.48
N ALA A 75 17.07 -1.40 17.41
CA ALA A 75 17.91 -0.31 17.92
C ALA A 75 18.67 0.40 16.79
N GLY A 76 18.71 1.72 16.84
CA GLY A 76 19.40 2.56 15.85
C GLY A 76 18.59 2.87 14.59
N LEU A 77 17.37 2.31 14.44
CA LEU A 77 16.47 2.70 13.36
C LEU A 77 15.49 3.78 13.84
N ASP A 78 15.31 4.80 13.01
CA ASP A 78 14.30 5.84 13.19
C ASP A 78 13.11 5.57 12.29
N PHE A 79 11.92 5.38 12.90
CA PHE A 79 10.70 5.06 12.17
C PHE A 79 9.47 5.51 12.97
N THR A 80 8.53 6.15 12.27
CA THR A 80 7.27 6.59 12.87
C THR A 80 6.08 5.83 12.28
N PRO A 81 5.41 4.95 13.03
CA PRO A 81 4.17 4.32 12.59
C PRO A 81 3.01 5.32 12.59
N LEU A 82 2.38 5.51 11.45
CA LEU A 82 1.16 6.28 11.26
C LEU A 82 -0.02 5.31 11.32
N LEU A 83 -0.77 5.32 12.42
CA LEU A 83 -1.79 4.31 12.69
C LEU A 83 -3.12 4.67 12.04
N THR A 84 -3.89 3.63 11.70
CA THR A 84 -5.24 3.73 11.15
C THR A 84 -6.25 2.98 12.02
N LEU A 85 -7.51 3.40 11.98
CA LEU A 85 -8.62 2.73 12.66
C LEU A 85 -9.37 1.83 11.68
N TYR A 86 -9.80 0.66 12.13
CA TYR A 86 -10.64 -0.26 11.35
C TYR A 86 -12.10 0.23 11.38
N LEU A 87 -12.68 0.53 10.22
CA LEU A 87 -14.08 0.96 10.10
C LEU A 87 -15.02 -0.24 10.15
N THR A 88 -16.01 -0.15 11.03
CA THR A 88 -17.14 -1.10 11.10
C THR A 88 -18.46 -0.36 10.97
N GLU A 89 -19.55 -1.07 10.71
CA GLU A 89 -20.90 -0.48 10.69
C GLU A 89 -21.34 0.08 12.06
N ALA A 90 -20.69 -0.35 13.14
CA ALA A 90 -20.95 0.08 14.51
C ALA A 90 -19.98 1.17 15.02
N THR A 91 -19.07 1.68 14.18
CA THR A 91 -18.09 2.70 14.60
C THR A 91 -18.80 4.00 14.98
N PRO A 92 -18.78 4.42 16.28
CA PRO A 92 -19.50 5.61 16.72
C PRO A 92 -18.73 6.90 16.44
N ALA A 93 -19.42 8.01 16.29
CA ALA A 93 -18.83 9.34 16.09
C ALA A 93 -17.84 9.73 17.18
N GLN A 94 -18.08 9.32 18.43
CA GLN A 94 -17.19 9.56 19.56
C GLN A 94 -15.82 8.88 19.34
N GLU A 95 -15.79 7.67 18.80
CA GLU A 95 -14.55 6.95 18.51
C GLU A 95 -13.75 7.65 17.40
N LEU A 96 -14.43 8.16 16.37
CA LEU A 96 -13.81 8.94 15.30
C LEU A 96 -13.21 10.26 15.81
N SER A 97 -13.90 10.94 16.71
CA SER A 97 -13.40 12.15 17.36
C SER A 97 -12.17 11.85 18.22
N ALA A 98 -12.19 10.77 18.99
CA ALA A 98 -11.05 10.29 19.76
C ALA A 98 -9.88 9.89 18.86
N ALA A 99 -10.14 9.24 17.73
CA ALA A 99 -9.15 8.87 16.73
C ALA A 99 -8.42 10.10 16.17
N ARG A 100 -9.18 11.15 15.80
CA ARG A 100 -8.60 12.41 15.34
C ARG A 100 -7.74 13.07 16.42
N ALA A 101 -8.21 13.13 17.66
CA ALA A 101 -7.48 13.70 18.79
C ALA A 101 -6.21 12.90 19.12
N ALA A 102 -6.20 11.59 18.94
CA ALA A 102 -5.05 10.70 19.14
C ALA A 102 -4.02 10.73 18.01
N GLY A 103 -4.27 11.51 16.93
CA GLY A 103 -3.36 11.59 15.79
C GLY A 103 -3.41 10.36 14.86
N ILE A 104 -4.50 9.59 14.86
CA ILE A 104 -4.76 8.55 13.88
C ILE A 104 -4.95 9.21 12.52
N VAL A 105 -4.23 8.73 11.49
CA VAL A 105 -4.10 9.43 10.20
C VAL A 105 -5.21 9.12 9.21
N GLY A 106 -5.99 8.08 9.44
CA GLY A 106 -7.11 7.69 8.58
C GLY A 106 -7.91 6.53 9.14
N VAL A 107 -9.06 6.28 8.52
CA VAL A 107 -9.96 5.16 8.87
C VAL A 107 -10.06 4.23 7.67
N LYS A 108 -9.75 2.96 7.86
CA LYS A 108 -9.71 1.96 6.79
C LYS A 108 -11.03 1.23 6.64
N LEU A 109 -11.60 1.31 5.45
CA LEU A 109 -12.75 0.55 5.01
C LEU A 109 -12.29 -0.72 4.31
N TYR A 110 -12.76 -1.85 4.81
CA TYR A 110 -12.75 -3.14 4.13
C TYR A 110 -14.21 -3.56 3.87
N PRO A 111 -14.59 -3.88 2.63
CA PRO A 111 -15.80 -4.67 2.42
C PRO A 111 -15.66 -6.04 3.11
N ALA A 112 -16.72 -6.49 3.77
CA ALA A 112 -16.68 -7.74 4.53
C ALA A 112 -16.30 -8.94 3.63
N GLY A 113 -15.23 -9.64 3.98
CA GLY A 113 -14.74 -10.79 3.22
C GLY A 113 -13.92 -10.44 1.95
N ALA A 114 -13.60 -9.17 1.70
CA ALA A 114 -12.86 -8.77 0.50
C ALA A 114 -11.39 -9.23 0.51
N THR A 115 -10.76 -9.32 1.68
CA THR A 115 -9.34 -9.69 1.82
C THR A 115 -9.09 -10.36 3.17
N THR A 116 -7.85 -10.70 3.45
CA THR A 116 -7.42 -11.33 4.70
C THR A 116 -7.83 -10.48 5.92
N HIS A 117 -8.46 -11.12 6.92
CA HIS A 117 -8.93 -10.50 8.17
C HIS A 117 -9.93 -9.33 7.95
N SER A 118 -10.80 -9.46 6.95
CA SER A 118 -11.82 -8.46 6.66
C SER A 118 -13.26 -8.89 7.03
N ASP A 119 -13.42 -9.97 7.78
CA ASP A 119 -14.73 -10.51 8.17
C ASP A 119 -15.60 -9.51 8.97
N ALA A 120 -14.95 -8.67 9.79
CA ALA A 120 -15.60 -7.59 10.56
C ALA A 120 -15.85 -6.31 9.72
N GLY A 121 -15.57 -6.35 8.43
CA GLY A 121 -15.70 -5.21 7.52
C GLY A 121 -17.15 -4.79 7.24
N VAL A 122 -17.29 -3.82 6.38
CA VAL A 122 -18.54 -3.20 6.01
C VAL A 122 -19.32 -4.08 5.01
N ARG A 123 -20.55 -4.45 5.33
CA ARG A 123 -21.44 -5.20 4.43
C ARG A 123 -22.30 -4.28 3.58
N ARG A 124 -22.73 -3.14 4.15
CA ARG A 124 -23.56 -2.15 3.45
C ARG A 124 -22.94 -0.77 3.60
N VAL A 125 -22.56 -0.17 2.49
CA VAL A 125 -21.88 1.14 2.48
C VAL A 125 -22.77 2.24 3.10
N GLU A 126 -24.08 2.15 2.93
CA GLU A 126 -25.02 3.12 3.49
C GLU A 126 -25.05 3.10 5.02
N ALA A 127 -24.74 1.96 5.65
CA ALA A 127 -24.73 1.83 7.10
C ALA A 127 -23.61 2.68 7.77
N ILE A 128 -22.56 3.02 7.01
CA ILE A 128 -21.44 3.84 7.52
C ILE A 128 -21.58 5.34 7.19
N TYR A 129 -22.66 5.78 6.52
CA TYR A 129 -22.83 7.21 6.16
C TYR A 129 -22.74 8.16 7.37
N PRO A 130 -23.31 7.86 8.55
CA PRO A 130 -23.14 8.72 9.73
C PRO A 130 -21.67 8.82 10.18
N ALA A 131 -20.89 7.74 10.06
CA ALA A 131 -19.45 7.76 10.33
C ALA A 131 -18.70 8.61 9.30
N LEU A 132 -19.05 8.52 8.00
CA LEU A 132 -18.44 9.33 6.95
C LEU A 132 -18.75 10.82 7.09
N GLU A 133 -19.94 11.20 7.53
CA GLU A 133 -20.29 12.59 7.87
C GLU A 133 -19.37 13.12 8.98
N THR A 134 -19.19 12.33 10.04
CA THR A 134 -18.27 12.68 11.13
C THR A 134 -16.84 12.78 10.65
N MET A 135 -16.36 11.82 9.86
CA MET A 135 -15.00 11.84 9.30
C MET A 135 -14.75 13.07 8.42
N GLN A 136 -15.73 13.42 7.58
CA GLN A 136 -15.68 14.63 6.76
C GLN A 136 -15.56 15.90 7.62
N ALA A 137 -16.35 16.03 8.67
CA ALA A 137 -16.31 17.17 9.59
C ALA A 137 -14.98 17.27 10.37
N LEU A 138 -14.35 16.13 10.67
CA LEU A 138 -13.08 16.04 11.40
C LEU A 138 -11.85 16.12 10.48
N ASP A 139 -12.01 16.20 9.17
CA ASP A 139 -10.93 16.06 8.19
C ASP A 139 -10.10 14.78 8.42
N LEU A 140 -10.78 13.66 8.66
CA LEU A 140 -10.20 12.34 8.87
C LEU A 140 -10.39 11.50 7.60
N PRO A 141 -9.31 11.15 6.86
CA PRO A 141 -9.42 10.48 5.56
C PRO A 141 -10.03 9.08 5.64
N LEU A 142 -10.79 8.72 4.60
CA LEU A 142 -11.25 7.36 4.35
C LEU A 142 -10.25 6.65 3.43
N LEU A 143 -9.75 5.49 3.87
CA LEU A 143 -8.84 4.63 3.13
C LEU A 143 -9.61 3.38 2.68
N VAL A 144 -9.71 3.13 1.38
CA VAL A 144 -10.70 2.18 0.85
C VAL A 144 -10.02 0.99 0.18
N HIS A 145 -10.28 -0.23 0.66
CA HIS A 145 -10.10 -1.43 -0.14
C HIS A 145 -11.26 -1.52 -1.14
N GLY A 146 -11.01 -1.25 -2.41
CA GLY A 146 -12.03 -0.96 -3.40
C GLY A 146 -12.48 -2.19 -4.19
N GLU A 147 -12.98 -3.25 -3.55
CA GLU A 147 -13.51 -4.43 -4.23
C GLU A 147 -14.89 -4.82 -3.72
N VAL A 148 -15.80 -5.20 -4.65
CA VAL A 148 -17.05 -5.87 -4.26
C VAL A 148 -16.79 -7.32 -3.88
N THR A 149 -17.65 -7.86 -3.00
CA THR A 149 -17.57 -9.27 -2.55
C THR A 149 -18.71 -10.12 -3.12
N ASP A 150 -19.46 -9.60 -4.07
CA ASP A 150 -20.50 -10.32 -4.79
C ASP A 150 -19.88 -11.49 -5.58
N PRO A 151 -20.24 -12.76 -5.28
CA PRO A 151 -19.65 -13.92 -5.93
C PRO A 151 -19.99 -14.05 -7.43
N THR A 152 -20.98 -13.31 -7.91
CA THR A 152 -21.35 -13.28 -9.34
C THR A 152 -20.46 -12.33 -10.14
N VAL A 153 -19.66 -11.48 -9.49
CA VAL A 153 -18.71 -10.59 -10.15
C VAL A 153 -17.35 -11.28 -10.28
N ASP A 154 -16.82 -11.32 -11.52
CA ASP A 154 -15.48 -11.84 -11.78
C ASP A 154 -14.45 -11.13 -10.90
N VAL A 155 -13.54 -11.89 -10.31
CA VAL A 155 -12.49 -11.38 -9.40
C VAL A 155 -11.64 -10.28 -10.04
N PHE A 156 -11.49 -10.29 -11.36
CA PHE A 156 -10.74 -9.27 -12.11
C PHE A 156 -11.51 -7.97 -12.32
N ASP A 157 -12.84 -7.97 -12.15
CA ASP A 157 -13.71 -6.81 -12.38
C ASP A 157 -14.18 -6.14 -11.06
N ARG A 158 -13.90 -6.75 -9.91
CA ARG A 158 -14.39 -6.33 -8.59
C ARG A 158 -14.08 -4.88 -8.25
N GLU A 159 -12.88 -4.39 -8.61
CA GLU A 159 -12.49 -2.99 -8.36
C GLU A 159 -13.33 -2.02 -9.21
N ALA A 160 -13.46 -2.26 -10.51
CA ALA A 160 -14.25 -1.41 -11.41
C ALA A 160 -15.71 -1.35 -10.98
N VAL A 161 -16.28 -2.50 -10.61
CA VAL A 161 -17.67 -2.60 -10.11
C VAL A 161 -17.84 -1.89 -8.78
N PHE A 162 -16.87 -1.95 -7.87
CA PHE A 162 -16.91 -1.24 -6.60
C PHE A 162 -16.88 0.29 -6.81
N ILE A 163 -16.05 0.75 -7.72
CA ILE A 163 -15.96 2.16 -8.07
C ILE A 163 -17.33 2.67 -8.55
N ASP A 164 -17.94 1.98 -9.49
CA ASP A 164 -19.21 2.36 -10.07
C ASP A 164 -20.36 2.31 -9.03
N ARG A 165 -20.51 1.18 -8.33
CA ARG A 165 -21.64 0.95 -7.43
C ARG A 165 -21.55 1.71 -6.11
N HIS A 166 -20.34 1.93 -5.59
CA HIS A 166 -20.14 2.40 -4.21
C HIS A 166 -19.26 3.63 -4.11
N LEU A 167 -18.05 3.64 -4.71
CA LEU A 167 -17.08 4.69 -4.45
C LEU A 167 -17.46 6.02 -5.11
N ALA A 168 -17.90 6.02 -6.36
CA ALA A 168 -18.28 7.23 -7.06
C ALA A 168 -19.52 7.90 -6.40
N PRO A 169 -20.59 7.18 -6.05
CA PRO A 169 -21.69 7.75 -5.27
C PRO A 169 -21.26 8.28 -3.90
N LEU A 170 -20.36 7.58 -3.19
CA LEU A 170 -19.84 8.00 -1.90
C LEU A 170 -19.06 9.32 -2.02
N VAL A 171 -18.15 9.42 -2.98
CA VAL A 171 -17.35 10.63 -3.21
C VAL A 171 -18.22 11.83 -3.60
N ALA A 172 -19.29 11.60 -4.37
CA ALA A 172 -20.25 12.64 -4.71
C ALA A 172 -21.08 13.10 -3.50
N ARG A 173 -21.47 12.16 -2.63
CA ARG A 173 -22.28 12.44 -1.43
C ARG A 173 -21.50 13.20 -0.35
N PHE A 174 -20.21 12.93 -0.18
CA PHE A 174 -19.35 13.51 0.85
C PHE A 174 -18.26 14.39 0.22
N PRO A 175 -18.61 15.60 -0.26
CA PRO A 175 -17.73 16.41 -1.12
C PRO A 175 -16.47 16.96 -0.42
N ALA A 176 -16.42 17.01 0.90
CA ALA A 176 -15.24 17.44 1.65
C ALA A 176 -14.44 16.28 2.28
N LEU A 177 -14.95 15.03 2.21
CA LEU A 177 -14.24 13.87 2.72
C LEU A 177 -13.02 13.55 1.85
N ARG A 178 -11.84 13.48 2.45
CA ARG A 178 -10.64 12.97 1.75
C ARG A 178 -10.71 11.46 1.63
N VAL A 179 -10.41 10.93 0.44
CA VAL A 179 -10.52 9.49 0.13
C VAL A 179 -9.28 9.01 -0.58
N VAL A 180 -8.75 7.86 -0.15
CA VAL A 180 -7.71 7.12 -0.87
C VAL A 180 -8.32 5.82 -1.40
N LEU A 181 -8.33 5.63 -2.71
CA LEU A 181 -8.50 4.31 -3.33
C LEU A 181 -7.15 3.59 -3.19
N GLU A 182 -7.07 2.68 -2.21
CA GLU A 182 -5.84 1.99 -1.89
C GLU A 182 -5.46 0.97 -2.97
N HIS A 183 -4.14 0.76 -3.19
CA HIS A 183 -3.58 -0.27 -4.06
C HIS A 183 -4.34 -0.42 -5.39
N VAL A 184 -4.59 0.72 -6.07
CA VAL A 184 -5.35 0.74 -7.34
C VAL A 184 -4.73 -0.20 -8.38
N THR A 185 -5.58 -0.97 -9.07
CA THR A 185 -5.13 -2.03 -9.99
C THR A 185 -5.68 -1.93 -11.40
N THR A 186 -6.72 -1.12 -11.62
CA THR A 186 -7.43 -1.04 -12.90
C THR A 186 -7.25 0.33 -13.57
N ARG A 187 -7.43 0.35 -14.89
CA ARG A 187 -7.55 1.60 -15.66
C ARG A 187 -8.72 2.44 -15.15
N GLU A 188 -9.84 1.79 -14.87
CA GLU A 188 -11.06 2.43 -14.36
C GLU A 188 -10.79 3.14 -13.03
N GLY A 189 -9.98 2.54 -12.14
CA GLY A 189 -9.55 3.17 -10.90
C GLY A 189 -8.66 4.40 -11.12
N VAL A 190 -7.71 4.30 -12.04
CA VAL A 190 -6.86 5.43 -12.43
C VAL A 190 -7.69 6.56 -13.03
N ASP A 191 -8.58 6.25 -13.97
CA ASP A 191 -9.42 7.24 -14.65
C ASP A 191 -10.40 7.90 -13.66
N PHE A 192 -10.99 7.13 -12.74
CA PHE A 192 -11.82 7.65 -11.67
C PHE A 192 -11.07 8.66 -10.79
N VAL A 193 -9.86 8.34 -10.33
CA VAL A 193 -9.06 9.25 -9.48
C VAL A 193 -8.68 10.51 -10.24
N ARG A 194 -8.33 10.40 -11.52
CA ARG A 194 -8.01 11.55 -12.39
C ARG A 194 -9.21 12.46 -12.62
N ALA A 195 -10.40 11.90 -12.75
CA ALA A 195 -11.64 12.67 -12.95
C ALA A 195 -12.24 13.21 -11.64
N ALA A 196 -11.84 12.65 -10.49
CA ALA A 196 -12.40 13.01 -9.21
C ALA A 196 -12.00 14.43 -8.76
N ARG A 197 -12.80 14.99 -7.85
CA ARG A 197 -12.50 16.27 -7.19
C ARG A 197 -11.17 16.22 -6.39
N PRO A 198 -10.58 17.37 -6.03
CA PRO A 198 -9.48 17.43 -5.08
C PRO A 198 -9.82 16.71 -3.77
N GLY A 199 -8.83 16.06 -3.17
CA GLY A 199 -9.01 15.26 -1.95
C GLY A 199 -9.32 13.78 -2.20
N VAL A 200 -9.41 13.36 -3.47
CA VAL A 200 -9.43 11.94 -3.86
C VAL A 200 -8.07 11.58 -4.45
N ALA A 201 -7.49 10.48 -3.96
CA ALA A 201 -6.17 10.00 -4.36
C ALA A 201 -6.13 8.47 -4.42
N ALA A 202 -5.02 7.90 -4.85
CA ALA A 202 -4.80 6.46 -4.82
C ALA A 202 -3.36 6.10 -4.42
N SER A 203 -3.19 5.01 -3.68
CA SER A 203 -1.91 4.36 -3.47
C SER A 203 -1.63 3.33 -4.57
N ILE A 204 -0.36 3.16 -4.93
CA ILE A 204 0.09 2.23 -5.96
C ILE A 204 1.20 1.36 -5.40
N THR A 205 1.10 0.04 -5.61
CA THR A 205 2.03 -0.96 -5.06
C THR A 205 3.10 -1.37 -6.09
N PRO A 206 4.26 -1.87 -5.65
CA PRO A 206 5.32 -2.30 -6.57
C PRO A 206 4.92 -3.54 -7.39
N GLN A 207 4.11 -4.45 -6.82
CA GLN A 207 3.62 -5.63 -7.52
C GLN A 207 2.68 -5.28 -8.67
N HIS A 208 1.77 -4.31 -8.49
CA HIS A 208 0.86 -3.88 -9.55
C HIS A 208 1.53 -3.01 -10.63
N LEU A 209 2.71 -2.45 -10.34
CA LEU A 209 3.55 -1.80 -11.36
C LEU A 209 4.30 -2.81 -12.22
N SER A 210 4.86 -3.85 -11.60
CA SER A 210 5.83 -4.74 -12.23
C SER A 210 5.25 -6.02 -12.81
N MET A 211 4.08 -6.48 -12.34
CA MET A 211 3.48 -7.75 -12.74
C MET A 211 2.07 -7.59 -13.26
N ASN A 212 1.73 -8.33 -14.32
CA ASN A 212 0.35 -8.59 -14.72
C ASN A 212 -0.11 -9.97 -14.25
N ARG A 213 -1.38 -10.31 -14.47
CA ARG A 213 -1.99 -11.56 -13.99
C ARG A 213 -1.32 -12.83 -14.50
N GLY A 214 -0.53 -12.77 -15.58
CA GLY A 214 0.25 -13.89 -16.09
C GLY A 214 1.28 -14.40 -15.07
N ALA A 215 1.80 -13.50 -14.21
CA ALA A 215 2.75 -13.85 -13.15
C ALA A 215 2.18 -14.82 -12.10
N LEU A 216 0.86 -14.98 -12.02
CA LEU A 216 0.22 -15.98 -11.14
C LEU A 216 0.42 -17.41 -11.61
N PHE A 217 0.76 -17.59 -12.90
CA PHE A 217 0.76 -18.89 -13.58
C PHE A 217 2.08 -19.20 -14.30
N GLU A 218 3.08 -18.35 -14.18
CA GLU A 218 4.37 -18.51 -14.84
C GLU A 218 5.12 -19.73 -14.30
N GLY A 219 5.31 -20.75 -15.16
CA GLY A 219 5.92 -22.02 -14.80
C GLY A 219 5.11 -22.87 -13.81
N GLY A 220 3.81 -22.59 -13.66
CA GLY A 220 2.87 -23.24 -12.74
C GLY A 220 2.17 -22.23 -11.85
N LEU A 221 1.40 -22.72 -10.86
CA LEU A 221 0.73 -21.83 -9.88
C LEU A 221 1.75 -21.16 -8.96
N ARG A 222 1.66 -19.84 -8.84
CA ARG A 222 2.55 -18.99 -8.00
C ARG A 222 1.79 -18.40 -6.80
N PRO A 223 1.58 -19.15 -5.72
CA PRO A 223 0.81 -18.67 -4.57
C PRO A 223 1.43 -17.42 -3.90
N HIS A 224 2.75 -17.24 -3.98
CA HIS A 224 3.44 -16.06 -3.44
C HIS A 224 3.21 -14.78 -4.26
N HIS A 225 2.65 -14.87 -5.47
CA HIS A 225 2.20 -13.72 -6.28
C HIS A 225 0.70 -13.42 -6.10
N TYR A 226 -0.01 -14.20 -5.28
CA TYR A 226 -1.42 -13.96 -4.99
C TYR A 226 -1.59 -12.85 -3.95
N CYS A 227 -2.32 -11.80 -4.33
CA CYS A 227 -2.73 -10.68 -3.49
C CYS A 227 -4.17 -10.28 -3.83
N LEU A 228 -4.79 -9.48 -3.01
CA LEU A 228 -6.08 -8.82 -3.26
C LEU A 228 -5.94 -7.31 -3.04
N PRO A 229 -6.32 -6.50 -4.06
CA PRO A 229 -6.87 -6.90 -5.36
C PRO A 229 -5.88 -7.73 -6.19
N VAL A 230 -6.39 -8.68 -6.98
CA VAL A 230 -5.55 -9.54 -7.81
C VAL A 230 -4.82 -8.75 -8.89
N LEU A 231 -3.66 -9.24 -9.32
CA LEU A 231 -2.96 -8.75 -10.51
C LEU A 231 -3.90 -8.75 -11.72
N LYS A 232 -3.90 -7.67 -12.49
CA LYS A 232 -4.82 -7.45 -13.62
C LYS A 232 -4.15 -7.76 -14.98
N ARG A 233 -4.91 -7.59 -16.06
CA ARG A 233 -4.38 -7.67 -17.44
C ARG A 233 -3.35 -6.60 -17.70
N GLU A 234 -2.49 -6.81 -18.70
CA GLU A 234 -1.44 -5.86 -19.08
C GLU A 234 -1.93 -4.44 -19.36
N PRO A 235 -3.09 -4.19 -20.04
CA PRO A 235 -3.58 -2.83 -20.24
C PRO A 235 -3.88 -2.07 -18.93
N HIS A 236 -4.30 -2.77 -17.87
CA HIS A 236 -4.51 -2.17 -16.54
C HIS A 236 -3.17 -1.88 -15.86
N ARG A 237 -2.23 -2.86 -15.85
CA ARG A 237 -0.88 -2.63 -15.32
C ARG A 237 -0.20 -1.43 -15.98
N ALA A 238 -0.32 -1.31 -17.31
CA ALA A 238 0.25 -0.20 -18.05
C ALA A 238 -0.37 1.15 -17.63
N ALA A 239 -1.70 1.20 -17.41
CA ALA A 239 -2.39 2.40 -16.94
C ALA A 239 -1.96 2.79 -15.52
N VAL A 240 -1.77 1.81 -14.62
CA VAL A 240 -1.29 2.05 -13.25
C VAL A 240 0.17 2.55 -13.27
N LEU A 241 1.03 1.97 -14.11
CA LEU A 241 2.41 2.46 -14.29
C LEU A 241 2.43 3.89 -14.83
N GLU A 242 1.62 4.19 -15.85
CA GLU A 242 1.50 5.54 -16.39
C GLU A 242 1.06 6.54 -15.32
N ALA A 243 0.10 6.18 -14.48
CA ALA A 243 -0.34 7.02 -13.36
C ALA A 243 0.80 7.31 -12.37
N ALA A 244 1.55 6.28 -11.96
CA ALA A 244 2.67 6.42 -11.02
C ALA A 244 3.76 7.37 -11.54
N ILE A 245 4.11 7.26 -12.82
CA ILE A 245 5.19 8.07 -13.43
C ILE A 245 4.73 9.42 -14.00
N SER A 246 3.42 9.71 -13.95
CA SER A 246 2.85 10.95 -14.55
C SER A 246 3.30 12.23 -13.83
N GLY A 247 3.62 12.15 -12.54
CA GLY A 247 3.84 13.32 -11.67
C GLY A 247 2.55 13.92 -11.13
N ASP A 248 1.40 13.29 -11.35
CA ASP A 248 0.12 13.68 -10.76
C ASP A 248 0.14 13.39 -9.25
N ALA A 249 -0.02 14.43 -8.43
CA ALA A 249 0.07 14.33 -6.97
C ALA A 249 -1.05 13.50 -6.32
N ARG A 250 -2.06 13.08 -7.08
CA ARG A 250 -3.11 12.17 -6.61
C ARG A 250 -2.65 10.73 -6.49
N PHE A 251 -1.49 10.37 -7.07
CA PHE A 251 -0.92 9.03 -7.00
C PHE A 251 0.35 9.02 -6.18
N PHE A 252 0.46 8.09 -5.23
CA PHE A 252 1.61 7.97 -4.34
C PHE A 252 1.92 6.53 -3.96
N LEU A 253 3.09 6.33 -3.39
CA LEU A 253 3.59 5.04 -2.94
C LEU A 253 2.76 4.49 -1.78
N GLY A 254 2.36 3.22 -1.89
CA GLY A 254 1.87 2.40 -0.81
C GLY A 254 2.19 0.95 -1.15
N THR A 255 3.11 0.31 -0.41
CA THR A 255 3.64 -1.00 -0.80
C THR A 255 2.62 -2.12 -0.75
N ASP A 256 1.64 -2.00 0.11
CA ASP A 256 0.78 -3.12 0.52
C ASP A 256 1.61 -4.38 0.81
N SER A 257 2.78 -4.18 1.44
CA SER A 257 3.57 -5.30 1.92
C SER A 257 2.77 -6.06 2.97
N ALA A 258 2.36 -7.28 2.62
CA ALA A 258 1.43 -8.08 3.39
C ALA A 258 2.02 -9.48 3.64
N PRO A 259 2.87 -9.63 4.67
CA PRO A 259 3.56 -10.87 4.96
C PRO A 259 2.59 -11.95 5.45
N HIS A 260 2.79 -13.17 4.96
CA HIS A 260 2.13 -14.39 5.41
C HIS A 260 3.15 -15.53 5.45
N PRO A 261 3.02 -16.48 6.39
CA PRO A 261 3.88 -17.65 6.42
C PRO A 261 3.69 -18.49 5.15
N ARG A 262 4.77 -19.18 4.73
CA ARG A 262 4.75 -20.05 3.55
C ARG A 262 3.62 -21.06 3.61
N GLY A 263 3.42 -21.69 4.76
CA GLY A 263 2.39 -22.70 4.95
C GLY A 263 0.98 -22.17 4.66
N GLU A 264 0.66 -20.94 5.07
CA GLU A 264 -0.64 -20.32 4.78
C GLU A 264 -0.79 -19.94 3.32
N LYS A 265 0.26 -19.44 2.67
CA LYS A 265 0.26 -19.10 1.24
C LYS A 265 0.07 -20.31 0.35
N GLN A 266 0.62 -21.47 0.75
CA GLN A 266 0.61 -22.71 -0.01
C GLN A 266 -0.52 -23.66 0.42
N SER A 267 -1.40 -23.22 1.30
CA SER A 267 -2.61 -23.95 1.70
C SER A 267 -3.72 -23.81 0.64
N ALA A 268 -4.76 -24.62 0.78
CA ALA A 268 -5.95 -24.53 -0.08
C ALA A 268 -6.66 -23.17 0.02
N CYS A 269 -6.57 -22.48 1.16
CA CYS A 269 -7.08 -21.13 1.35
C CYS A 269 -6.24 -20.08 0.60
N GLY A 270 -4.92 -20.25 0.56
CA GLY A 270 -4.00 -19.36 -0.14
C GLY A 270 -4.11 -17.92 0.33
N CYS A 271 -3.59 -17.57 1.51
CA CYS A 271 -3.71 -16.20 2.03
C CYS A 271 -3.24 -15.14 1.03
N ALA A 272 -4.08 -14.12 0.80
CA ALA A 272 -3.77 -13.02 -0.09
C ALA A 272 -2.79 -12.04 0.55
N GLY A 273 -1.70 -11.75 -0.13
CA GLY A 273 -0.68 -10.80 0.30
C GLY A 273 0.70 -11.13 -0.26
N ILE A 274 1.44 -10.09 -0.65
CA ILE A 274 2.81 -10.20 -1.16
C ILE A 274 3.73 -9.46 -0.19
N TYR A 275 4.83 -10.06 0.22
CA TYR A 275 5.83 -9.38 1.01
C TYR A 275 6.84 -8.67 0.12
N SER A 276 6.84 -7.34 0.17
CA SER A 276 7.71 -6.48 -0.64
C SER A 276 8.59 -5.53 0.16
N ALA A 277 8.38 -5.39 1.50
CA ALA A 277 9.10 -4.43 2.33
C ALA A 277 10.62 -4.65 2.38
N HIS A 278 11.10 -5.90 2.16
CA HIS A 278 12.54 -6.23 2.08
C HIS A 278 13.29 -5.44 0.99
N ALA A 279 12.56 -4.91 0.00
CA ALA A 279 13.08 -4.13 -1.12
C ALA A 279 12.05 -3.08 -1.60
N GLY A 280 11.30 -2.50 -0.67
CA GLY A 280 10.16 -1.64 -0.99
C GLY A 280 10.49 -0.56 -2.00
N ILE A 281 11.38 0.38 -1.67
CA ILE A 281 11.73 1.51 -2.54
C ILE A 281 12.58 1.08 -3.76
N GLU A 282 13.38 0.03 -3.63
CA GLU A 282 14.22 -0.50 -4.70
C GLU A 282 13.38 -1.05 -5.87
N LEU A 283 12.27 -1.72 -5.56
CA LEU A 283 11.32 -2.23 -6.56
C LEU A 283 10.65 -1.09 -7.35
N TYR A 284 10.33 0.01 -6.68
CA TYR A 284 9.83 1.21 -7.38
C TYR A 284 10.90 1.86 -8.24
N ALA A 285 12.15 1.91 -7.76
CA ALA A 285 13.26 2.44 -8.55
C ALA A 285 13.45 1.66 -9.85
N GLU A 286 13.39 0.32 -9.83
CA GLU A 286 13.40 -0.52 -11.04
C GLU A 286 12.24 -0.18 -11.98
N ALA A 287 11.00 -0.09 -11.47
CA ALA A 287 9.83 0.18 -12.30
C ALA A 287 9.89 1.55 -12.96
N PHE A 288 10.30 2.58 -12.21
CA PHE A 288 10.45 3.95 -12.72
C PHE A 288 11.63 4.08 -13.69
N GLU A 289 12.72 3.36 -13.46
CA GLU A 289 13.85 3.30 -14.37
C GLU A 289 13.48 2.65 -15.69
N ALA A 290 12.84 1.48 -15.65
CA ALA A 290 12.38 0.77 -16.84
C ALA A 290 11.42 1.62 -17.70
N ALA A 291 10.66 2.50 -17.06
CA ALA A 291 9.79 3.47 -17.72
C ALA A 291 10.50 4.78 -18.12
N GLY A 292 11.81 4.94 -17.88
CA GLY A 292 12.55 6.19 -18.18
C GLY A 292 12.15 7.38 -17.31
N ALA A 293 11.52 7.14 -16.15
CA ALA A 293 10.91 8.16 -15.30
C ALA A 293 11.52 8.25 -13.89
N LEU A 294 12.76 7.78 -13.70
CA LEU A 294 13.43 7.71 -12.39
C LEU A 294 13.43 9.06 -11.65
N GLY A 295 13.54 10.17 -12.36
CA GLY A 295 13.47 11.54 -11.78
C GLY A 295 12.11 11.91 -11.17
N ARG A 296 11.06 11.12 -11.41
CA ARG A 296 9.72 11.31 -10.82
C ARG A 296 9.53 10.54 -9.51
N LEU A 297 10.43 9.60 -9.19
CA LEU A 297 10.29 8.72 -8.04
C LEU A 297 10.23 9.48 -6.71
N GLN A 298 11.05 10.52 -6.53
CA GLN A 298 11.04 11.30 -5.28
C GLN A 298 9.68 11.92 -4.98
N ALA A 299 9.04 12.56 -5.97
CA ALA A 299 7.73 13.18 -5.77
C ALA A 299 6.69 12.11 -5.40
N PHE A 300 6.66 11.01 -6.13
CA PHE A 300 5.74 9.88 -5.91
C PHE A 300 5.93 9.21 -4.54
N ALA A 301 7.17 8.97 -4.11
CA ALA A 301 7.48 8.19 -2.92
C ALA A 301 7.58 9.03 -1.63
N SER A 302 7.93 10.34 -1.76
CA SER A 302 8.31 11.13 -0.59
C SER A 302 7.48 12.39 -0.39
N HIS A 303 6.77 12.88 -1.43
CA HIS A 303 6.06 14.15 -1.37
C HIS A 303 4.54 13.99 -1.42
N HIS A 304 4.02 13.30 -2.44
CA HIS A 304 2.58 13.26 -2.72
C HIS A 304 1.76 12.68 -1.56
N GLY A 305 2.22 11.57 -0.96
CA GLY A 305 1.56 11.00 0.21
C GLY A 305 1.61 11.92 1.42
N ALA A 306 2.77 12.50 1.73
CA ALA A 306 2.92 13.46 2.83
C ALA A 306 1.97 14.65 2.66
N ASP A 307 1.92 15.23 1.47
CA ASP A 307 1.05 16.37 1.15
C ASP A 307 -0.44 15.98 1.27
N PHE A 308 -0.84 14.79 0.78
CA PHE A 308 -2.21 14.28 0.93
C PHE A 308 -2.62 14.14 2.40
N TYR A 309 -1.75 13.53 3.23
CA TYR A 309 -2.01 13.34 4.66
C TYR A 309 -1.77 14.61 5.49
N ARG A 310 -1.38 15.73 4.86
CA ARG A 310 -1.04 17.00 5.52
C ARG A 310 0.05 16.84 6.56
N LEU A 311 1.02 16.01 6.27
CA LEU A 311 2.21 15.79 7.07
C LEU A 311 3.36 16.68 6.54
N PRO A 312 4.25 17.17 7.40
CA PRO A 312 5.47 17.79 6.92
C PRO A 312 6.27 16.75 6.11
N ARG A 313 6.85 17.17 4.99
CA ARG A 313 7.77 16.32 4.23
C ARG A 313 8.99 16.00 5.09
N ASN A 314 9.52 14.78 4.95
CA ASN A 314 10.71 14.36 5.68
C ASN A 314 11.92 15.24 5.31
N THR A 315 12.84 15.45 6.25
CA THR A 315 14.07 16.22 6.05
C THR A 315 15.29 15.33 5.80
N GLY A 316 15.25 14.06 6.24
CA GLY A 316 16.29 13.08 5.98
C GLY A 316 16.29 12.61 4.53
N THR A 317 17.38 12.01 4.10
CA THR A 317 17.55 11.43 2.77
C THR A 317 17.77 9.92 2.84
N LEU A 318 17.59 9.26 1.71
CA LEU A 318 17.89 7.87 1.46
C LEU A 318 18.63 7.78 0.12
N THR A 319 19.72 7.04 0.06
CA THR A 319 20.50 6.84 -1.16
C THR A 319 20.34 5.41 -1.67
N LEU A 320 19.98 5.30 -2.93
CA LEU A 320 19.95 4.06 -3.70
C LEU A 320 21.18 4.02 -4.61
N ARG A 321 21.85 2.87 -4.70
CA ARG A 321 22.90 2.60 -5.67
C ARG A 321 22.40 1.57 -6.67
N ARG A 322 22.74 1.77 -7.96
CA ARG A 322 22.54 0.77 -9.00
C ARG A 322 23.54 -0.35 -8.79
N GLN A 323 23.14 -1.34 -8.04
CA GLN A 323 23.92 -2.52 -7.71
C GLN A 323 22.97 -3.70 -7.52
N PRO A 324 23.21 -4.84 -8.20
CA PRO A 324 22.39 -6.02 -8.01
C PRO A 324 22.38 -6.46 -6.54
N MET A 325 21.19 -6.58 -5.98
CA MET A 325 20.92 -7.07 -4.64
C MET A 325 20.27 -8.45 -4.75
N PRO A 326 20.93 -9.54 -4.29
CA PRO A 326 20.31 -10.86 -4.29
C PRO A 326 19.13 -10.89 -3.31
N VAL A 327 18.06 -11.56 -3.71
CA VAL A 327 16.89 -11.78 -2.86
C VAL A 327 16.92 -13.21 -2.36
N PRO A 328 16.91 -13.45 -1.04
CA PRO A 328 16.90 -14.82 -0.49
C PRO A 328 15.62 -15.55 -0.89
N ASP A 329 15.67 -16.89 -0.95
CA ASP A 329 14.52 -17.73 -1.26
C ASP A 329 13.41 -17.62 -0.20
N SER A 330 13.76 -17.34 1.04
CA SER A 330 12.87 -17.14 2.15
C SER A 330 13.52 -16.36 3.29
N LEU A 331 12.70 -15.77 4.15
CA LEU A 331 13.09 -15.05 5.35
C LEU A 331 12.42 -15.68 6.58
N PRO A 332 13.03 -15.68 7.77
CA PRO A 332 12.40 -16.14 9.01
C PRO A 332 11.11 -15.36 9.30
N PHE A 333 10.05 -16.05 9.76
CA PHE A 333 8.77 -15.43 10.07
C PHE A 333 8.03 -16.21 11.17
N GLY A 334 8.30 -15.88 12.43
CA GLY A 334 7.83 -16.66 13.57
C GLY A 334 8.37 -18.10 13.53
N ASP A 335 7.48 -19.08 13.63
CA ASP A 335 7.82 -20.51 13.57
C ASP A 335 7.86 -21.06 12.13
N ASP A 336 7.65 -20.23 11.12
CA ASP A 336 7.69 -20.56 9.69
C ASP A 336 8.66 -19.59 8.95
N VAL A 337 8.54 -19.54 7.66
CA VAL A 337 9.26 -18.59 6.80
C VAL A 337 8.28 -17.86 5.90
N LEU A 338 8.61 -16.67 5.48
CA LEU A 338 7.94 -15.98 4.38
C LEU A 338 8.79 -16.03 3.11
N VAL A 339 8.13 -15.95 1.95
CA VAL A 339 8.78 -15.88 0.64
C VAL A 339 8.62 -14.45 0.13
N PRO A 340 9.72 -13.69 0.01
CA PRO A 340 9.67 -12.31 -0.44
C PRO A 340 9.40 -12.22 -1.96
N LEU A 341 8.86 -11.09 -2.40
CA LEU A 341 8.75 -10.80 -3.83
C LEU A 341 10.14 -10.88 -4.49
N ARG A 342 10.25 -11.57 -5.63
CA ARG A 342 11.54 -11.83 -6.34
C ARG A 342 12.45 -12.84 -5.63
N ALA A 343 11.94 -13.67 -4.73
CA ALA A 343 12.71 -14.72 -4.06
C ALA A 343 13.59 -15.53 -5.03
N GLY A 344 14.85 -15.78 -4.67
CA GLY A 344 15.84 -16.47 -5.50
C GLY A 344 16.36 -15.68 -6.70
N GLY A 345 15.87 -14.45 -6.90
CA GLY A 345 16.28 -13.56 -7.99
C GLY A 345 17.17 -12.41 -7.51
N GLN A 346 17.14 -11.33 -8.28
CA GLN A 346 17.90 -10.10 -8.01
C GLN A 346 17.03 -8.87 -8.21
N ILE A 347 17.39 -7.80 -7.53
CA ILE A 347 16.88 -6.44 -7.69
C ILE A 347 18.03 -5.54 -8.08
N GLY A 348 17.87 -4.68 -9.07
CA GLY A 348 18.97 -3.88 -9.68
C GLY A 348 19.41 -2.67 -8.86
N TRP A 349 18.66 -2.32 -7.80
CA TRP A 349 18.95 -1.21 -6.90
C TRP A 349 19.08 -1.68 -5.46
N GLN A 350 19.88 -0.98 -4.67
CA GLN A 350 20.09 -1.28 -3.25
C GLN A 350 20.19 0.02 -2.45
N VAL A 351 19.51 0.07 -1.30
CA VAL A 351 19.75 1.11 -0.27
C VAL A 351 21.15 0.95 0.29
N VAL A 352 21.91 2.06 0.42
CA VAL A 352 23.33 2.06 0.83
C VAL A 352 23.63 2.95 2.04
N ASP A 353 22.63 3.46 2.71
CA ASP A 353 22.78 4.29 3.93
C ASP A 353 22.51 3.48 5.20
#